data_76be0fce82dad1e7de3fd0b9c53eb1a8
#
_entry.id   76be0fce82dad1e7de3fd0b9c53eb1a8
#
_cell.length_a   1.000
_cell.length_b   1.000
_cell.length_c   1.000
_cell.angle_alpha   90.00
_cell.angle_beta   90.00
_cell.angle_gamma   90.00
#
_symmetry.space_group_name_H-M   'P 1'
#
loop_
_entity.id
_entity.type
_entity.pdbx_description
1 polymer ?
#
loop_
_entity_poly.entity_id
_entity_poly.type
_entity_poly.pdbx_seq_one_letter_code
_entity_poly.pdbx_strand_id
1 'polypeptide(L)'
;MTAITVDYLKKSGLKVGVCVSGGLDSKTVSKRLIEAGCTVEAFSADLGQPDEDDIQNVQRRMATCGVETTIVDLKADMADGCFDVIQYQARYDGGYWNTTGIGRFVTCRGLIEAMQKNGVGVLSHGATGRGNDQMRFERYTNVLAPNMSVYAPWRDAELLEEFPGRTEMAAYLN
;
A
#
# COMPACT_ATOMS: atom_id res chain seq x y z
N MET A 1 1.30 16.63 13.26
CA MET A 1 0.81 15.27 13.54
C MET A 1 1.97 14.42 14.00
N THR A 2 1.82 13.71 15.12
CA THR A 2 2.83 12.75 15.59
C THR A 2 2.85 11.58 14.60
N ALA A 3 4.05 11.14 14.19
CA ALA A 3 4.18 9.98 13.30
C ALA A 3 3.60 8.74 14.00
N ILE A 4 2.83 7.95 13.26
CA ILE A 4 2.32 6.67 13.74
C ILE A 4 3.49 5.69 13.76
N THR A 5 3.67 4.98 14.88
CA THR A 5 4.72 3.98 15.08
C THR A 5 4.11 2.59 15.26
N VAL A 6 4.91 1.53 15.16
CA VAL A 6 4.47 0.15 15.43
C VAL A 6 3.89 0.03 16.85
N ASP A 7 4.52 0.66 17.83
CA ASP A 7 4.05 0.70 19.21
C ASP A 7 2.65 1.32 19.36
N TYR A 8 2.39 2.41 18.63
CA TYR A 8 1.06 3.01 18.58
C TYR A 8 0.03 2.05 17.98
N LEU A 9 0.36 1.40 16.88
CA LEU A 9 -0.53 0.45 16.20
C LEU A 9 -0.92 -0.70 17.13
N LYS A 10 0.04 -1.29 17.81
CA LYS A 10 -0.18 -2.35 18.81
C LYS A 10 -1.12 -1.90 19.93
N LYS A 11 -0.87 -0.73 20.51
CA LYS A 11 -1.66 -0.19 21.63
C LYS A 11 -3.07 0.22 21.22
N SER A 12 -3.25 0.68 20.00
CA SER A 12 -4.56 1.12 19.49
C SER A 12 -5.55 -0.03 19.27
N GLY A 13 -5.05 -1.25 19.03
CA GLY A 13 -5.88 -2.41 18.68
C GLY A 13 -6.56 -2.30 17.31
N LEU A 14 -6.24 -1.25 16.54
CA LEU A 14 -6.81 -1.05 15.21
C LEU A 14 -6.27 -2.08 14.22
N LYS A 15 -7.13 -2.60 13.35
CA LYS A 15 -6.74 -3.46 12.25
C LYS A 15 -5.97 -2.66 11.20
N VAL A 16 -4.82 -3.16 10.78
CA VAL A 16 -3.94 -2.54 9.79
C VAL A 16 -4.12 -3.22 8.44
N GLY A 17 -4.48 -2.46 7.43
CA GLY A 17 -4.52 -2.89 6.03
C GLY A 17 -3.23 -2.49 5.32
N VAL A 18 -2.44 -3.46 4.87
CA VAL A 18 -1.18 -3.20 4.18
C VAL A 18 -1.39 -3.29 2.67
N CYS A 19 -1.09 -2.19 1.95
CA CYS A 19 -1.05 -2.19 0.49
C CYS A 19 0.18 -2.96 0.02
N VAL A 20 0.00 -4.07 -0.70
CA VAL A 20 1.09 -4.99 -1.06
C VAL A 20 1.19 -5.24 -2.55
N SER A 21 2.42 -5.45 -3.02
CA SER A 21 2.75 -5.98 -4.36
C SER A 21 3.44 -7.36 -4.29
N GLY A 22 3.54 -7.95 -3.11
CA GLY A 22 4.26 -9.21 -2.89
C GLY A 22 5.78 -9.10 -3.00
N GLY A 23 6.32 -7.89 -3.05
CA GLY A 23 7.76 -7.62 -3.04
C GLY A 23 8.37 -7.66 -1.64
N LEU A 24 9.70 -7.50 -1.57
CA LEU A 24 10.49 -7.57 -0.34
C LEU A 24 9.95 -6.63 0.75
N ASP A 25 9.73 -5.36 0.42
CA ASP A 25 9.27 -4.34 1.36
C ASP A 25 7.91 -4.70 1.99
N SER A 26 6.92 -5.07 1.16
CA SER A 26 5.58 -5.42 1.65
C SER A 26 5.60 -6.66 2.54
N LYS A 27 6.45 -7.65 2.24
CA LYS A 27 6.63 -8.85 3.08
C LYS A 27 7.26 -8.49 4.42
N THR A 28 8.33 -7.71 4.42
CA THR A 28 9.04 -7.28 5.64
C THR A 28 8.11 -6.52 6.57
N VAL A 29 7.41 -5.50 6.04
CA VAL A 29 6.47 -4.70 6.84
C VAL A 29 5.34 -5.55 7.40
N SER A 30 4.72 -6.41 6.60
CA SER A 30 3.61 -7.26 7.05
C SER A 30 4.05 -8.23 8.16
N LYS A 31 5.17 -8.94 7.96
CA LYS A 31 5.73 -9.87 8.96
C LYS A 31 6.07 -9.13 10.26
N ARG A 32 6.73 -7.96 10.16
CA ARG A 32 7.11 -7.15 11.33
C ARG A 32 5.91 -6.68 12.14
N LEU A 33 4.83 -6.26 11.47
CA LEU A 33 3.59 -5.85 12.15
C LEU A 33 2.91 -7.03 12.85
N ILE A 34 2.87 -8.21 12.22
CA ILE A 34 2.30 -9.43 12.83
C ILE A 34 3.10 -9.84 14.06
N GLU A 35 4.43 -9.88 13.97
CA GLU A 35 5.31 -10.23 15.10
C GLU A 35 5.23 -9.22 16.24
N ALA A 36 4.93 -7.95 15.93
CA ALA A 36 4.63 -6.95 16.95
C ALA A 36 3.28 -7.15 17.65
N GLY A 37 2.44 -8.08 17.15
CA GLY A 37 1.11 -8.37 17.69
C GLY A 37 -0.01 -7.49 17.14
N CYS A 38 0.20 -6.85 15.98
CA CYS A 38 -0.86 -6.12 15.29
C CYS A 38 -1.77 -7.07 14.52
N THR A 39 -3.06 -6.73 14.39
CA THR A 39 -3.99 -7.41 13.49
C THR A 39 -3.78 -6.87 12.08
N VAL A 40 -3.30 -7.70 11.17
CA VAL A 40 -2.89 -7.30 9.81
C VAL A 40 -3.67 -8.05 8.75
N GLU A 41 -4.11 -7.33 7.73
CA GLU A 41 -4.64 -7.89 6.47
C GLU A 41 -3.95 -7.18 5.30
N ALA A 42 -3.59 -7.93 4.26
CA ALA A 42 -2.96 -7.36 3.08
C ALA A 42 -3.98 -7.13 1.96
N PHE A 43 -3.77 -6.07 1.19
CA PHE A 43 -4.61 -5.70 0.05
C PHE A 43 -3.75 -5.41 -1.17
N SER A 44 -4.08 -6.03 -2.29
CA SER A 44 -3.40 -5.79 -3.57
C SER A 44 -4.39 -5.36 -4.64
N ALA A 45 -4.02 -4.34 -5.40
CA ALA A 45 -4.81 -3.85 -6.52
C ALA A 45 -4.42 -4.57 -7.81
N ASP A 46 -5.40 -5.12 -8.51
CA ASP A 46 -5.25 -5.61 -9.88
C ASP A 46 -5.71 -4.52 -10.86
N LEU A 47 -4.74 -3.84 -11.45
CA LEU A 47 -4.98 -2.79 -12.45
C LEU A 47 -4.83 -3.30 -13.90
N GLY A 48 -4.57 -4.61 -14.09
CA GLY A 48 -4.24 -5.19 -15.38
C GLY A 48 -2.82 -4.86 -15.84
N GLN A 49 -1.85 -4.74 -14.91
CA GLN A 49 -0.47 -4.43 -15.26
C GLN A 49 0.17 -5.60 -16.03
N PRO A 50 0.93 -5.30 -17.12
CA PRO A 50 1.54 -6.33 -17.95
C PRO A 50 2.72 -7.05 -17.31
N ASP A 51 3.26 -6.53 -16.22
CA ASP A 51 4.40 -7.08 -15.46
C ASP A 51 4.00 -8.06 -14.35
N GLU A 52 2.70 -8.28 -14.12
CA GLU A 52 2.19 -9.31 -13.22
C GLU A 52 1.35 -10.34 -14.00
N ASP A 53 2.01 -11.37 -14.48
CA ASP A 53 1.39 -12.45 -15.28
C ASP A 53 0.29 -13.21 -14.54
N ASP A 54 0.39 -13.29 -13.20
CA ASP A 54 -0.61 -13.93 -12.33
C ASP A 54 -0.68 -13.19 -11.00
N ILE A 55 -1.69 -12.34 -10.84
CA ILE A 55 -1.94 -11.59 -9.61
C ILE A 55 -2.10 -12.50 -8.37
N GLN A 56 -2.48 -13.77 -8.54
CA GLN A 56 -2.55 -14.75 -7.48
C GLN A 56 -1.16 -15.06 -6.87
N ASN A 57 -0.09 -14.79 -7.60
CA ASN A 57 1.26 -14.92 -7.05
C ASN A 57 1.51 -13.95 -5.89
N VAL A 58 0.83 -12.81 -5.86
CA VAL A 58 0.92 -11.88 -4.73
C VAL A 58 0.41 -12.55 -3.46
N GLN A 59 -0.76 -13.22 -3.51
CA GLN A 59 -1.30 -13.97 -2.38
C GLN A 59 -0.34 -15.06 -1.89
N ARG A 60 0.21 -15.87 -2.81
CA ARG A 60 1.16 -16.93 -2.46
C ARG A 60 2.41 -16.37 -1.80
N ARG A 61 2.96 -15.26 -2.34
CA ARG A 61 4.14 -14.58 -1.77
C ARG A 61 3.88 -14.01 -0.39
N MET A 62 2.70 -13.42 -0.17
CA MET A 62 2.32 -12.84 1.12
C MET A 62 1.99 -13.90 2.18
N ALA A 63 1.40 -15.04 1.77
CA ALA A 63 1.12 -16.16 2.66
C ALA A 63 2.36 -16.68 3.39
N THR A 64 3.55 -16.58 2.78
CA THR A 64 4.82 -16.97 3.44
C THR A 64 5.15 -16.11 4.67
N CYS A 65 4.52 -14.95 4.80
CA CYS A 65 4.67 -14.05 5.95
C CYS A 65 3.50 -14.15 6.93
N GLY A 66 2.60 -15.13 6.75
CA GLY A 66 1.45 -15.36 7.63
C GLY A 66 0.33 -14.33 7.47
N VAL A 67 0.26 -13.61 6.34
CA VAL A 67 -0.78 -12.61 6.09
C VAL A 67 -1.72 -13.05 4.97
N GLU A 68 -3.03 -12.95 5.24
CA GLU A 68 -4.06 -13.11 4.23
C GLU A 68 -4.13 -11.88 3.32
N THR A 69 -4.28 -12.11 2.01
CA THR A 69 -4.25 -11.03 1.02
C THR A 69 -5.54 -11.03 0.21
N THR A 70 -6.23 -9.90 0.24
CA THR A 70 -7.40 -9.62 -0.60
C THR A 70 -6.93 -8.98 -1.90
N ILE A 71 -7.27 -9.58 -3.05
CA ILE A 71 -7.06 -8.99 -4.38
C ILE A 71 -8.30 -8.18 -4.74
N VAL A 72 -8.10 -6.92 -5.10
CA VAL A 72 -9.16 -6.00 -5.54
C VAL A 72 -9.02 -5.76 -7.04
N ASP A 73 -10.00 -6.25 -7.82
CA ASP A 73 -10.03 -6.02 -9.27
C ASP A 73 -10.43 -4.57 -9.55
N LEU A 74 -9.54 -3.81 -10.13
CA LEU A 74 -9.69 -2.40 -10.48
C LEU A 74 -9.38 -2.13 -11.96
N LYS A 75 -9.40 -3.16 -12.81
CA LYS A 75 -9.09 -3.03 -14.24
C LYS A 75 -10.04 -2.09 -14.96
N ALA A 76 -11.34 -2.21 -14.67
CA ALA A 76 -12.34 -1.31 -15.27
C ALA A 76 -12.15 0.14 -14.78
N ASP A 77 -11.97 0.34 -13.46
CA ASP A 77 -11.71 1.67 -12.90
C ASP A 77 -10.43 2.31 -13.45
N MET A 78 -9.39 1.50 -13.70
CA MET A 78 -8.15 1.98 -14.28
C MET A 78 -8.35 2.38 -15.76
N ALA A 79 -9.11 1.60 -16.52
CA ALA A 79 -9.44 1.95 -17.90
C ALA A 79 -10.20 3.27 -17.97
N ASP A 80 -11.22 3.47 -17.16
CA ASP A 80 -11.99 4.70 -17.06
C ASP A 80 -11.10 5.89 -16.70
N GLY A 81 -10.23 5.73 -15.70
CA GLY A 81 -9.26 6.75 -15.31
C GLY A 81 -8.28 7.11 -16.43
N CYS A 82 -7.86 6.14 -17.25
CA CYS A 82 -7.03 6.40 -18.42
C CYS A 82 -7.79 7.19 -19.50
N PHE A 83 -9.07 6.89 -19.72
CA PHE A 83 -9.92 7.68 -20.64
C PHE A 83 -10.04 9.13 -20.18
N ASP A 84 -10.23 9.37 -18.88
CA ASP A 84 -10.25 10.72 -18.31
C ASP A 84 -8.93 11.47 -18.57
N VAL A 85 -7.78 10.81 -18.36
CA VAL A 85 -6.46 11.39 -18.63
C VAL A 85 -6.34 11.83 -20.10
N ILE A 86 -6.83 11.02 -21.04
CA ILE A 86 -6.81 11.33 -22.47
C ILE A 86 -7.79 12.47 -22.77
N GLN A 87 -9.02 12.37 -22.31
CA GLN A 87 -10.09 13.33 -22.57
C GLN A 87 -9.71 14.74 -22.09
N TYR A 88 -9.14 14.85 -20.89
CA TYR A 88 -8.73 16.12 -20.29
C TYR A 88 -7.29 16.53 -20.62
N GLN A 89 -6.61 15.81 -21.52
CA GLN A 89 -5.23 16.09 -21.95
C GLN A 89 -4.26 16.25 -20.79
N ALA A 90 -4.45 15.45 -19.71
CA ALA A 90 -3.64 15.53 -18.50
C ALA A 90 -2.22 15.00 -18.77
N ARG A 91 -1.28 15.91 -19.04
CA ARG A 91 0.12 15.62 -19.39
C ARG A 91 1.09 16.38 -18.50
N TYR A 92 2.26 15.77 -18.23
CA TYR A 92 3.43 16.44 -17.67
C TYR A 92 4.30 16.98 -18.81
N ASP A 93 4.74 18.21 -18.71
CA ASP A 93 5.68 18.88 -19.62
C ASP A 93 5.35 18.64 -21.12
N GLY A 94 4.06 18.55 -21.44
CA GLY A 94 3.58 18.40 -22.81
C GLY A 94 3.77 17.02 -23.44
N GLY A 95 4.39 16.06 -22.75
CA GLY A 95 4.71 14.76 -23.35
C GLY A 95 4.23 13.54 -22.58
N TYR A 96 4.45 13.49 -21.28
CA TYR A 96 4.13 12.33 -20.47
C TYR A 96 2.67 12.36 -19.99
N TRP A 97 1.90 11.33 -20.34
CA TRP A 97 0.53 11.17 -19.85
C TRP A 97 0.53 10.87 -18.35
N ASN A 98 -0.37 11.50 -17.58
CA ASN A 98 -0.41 11.38 -16.12
C ASN A 98 -1.01 10.03 -15.64
N THR A 99 -0.59 8.94 -16.25
CA THR A 99 -1.07 7.58 -15.94
C THR A 99 -0.66 7.12 -14.55
N THR A 100 0.55 7.48 -14.10
CA THR A 100 0.99 7.16 -12.73
C THR A 100 0.14 7.86 -11.67
N GLY A 101 -0.22 9.12 -11.90
CA GLY A 101 -1.06 9.88 -10.98
C GLY A 101 -2.44 9.26 -10.83
N ILE A 102 -3.11 8.97 -11.95
CA ILE A 102 -4.44 8.36 -11.94
C ILE A 102 -4.41 6.94 -11.41
N GLY A 103 -3.41 6.14 -11.77
CA GLY A 103 -3.25 4.78 -11.28
C GLY A 103 -3.12 4.73 -9.75
N ARG A 104 -2.39 5.67 -9.13
CA ARG A 104 -2.31 5.76 -7.67
C ARG A 104 -3.64 6.19 -7.03
N PHE A 105 -4.40 7.07 -7.69
CA PHE A 105 -5.73 7.45 -7.21
C PHE A 105 -6.69 6.26 -7.26
N VAL A 106 -6.76 5.55 -8.38
CA VAL A 106 -7.59 4.36 -8.56
C VAL A 106 -7.23 3.29 -7.52
N THR A 107 -5.94 3.00 -7.38
CA THR A 107 -5.43 2.06 -6.35
C THR A 107 -5.90 2.47 -4.95
N CYS A 108 -5.65 3.73 -4.54
CA CYS A 108 -6.04 4.18 -3.20
C CYS A 108 -7.53 4.09 -2.99
N ARG A 109 -8.37 4.54 -3.93
CA ARG A 109 -9.82 4.49 -3.83
C ARG A 109 -10.32 3.07 -3.64
N GLY A 110 -9.95 2.16 -4.53
CA GLY A 110 -10.42 0.77 -4.47
C GLY A 110 -9.93 0.02 -3.23
N LEU A 111 -8.67 0.20 -2.85
CA LEU A 111 -8.14 -0.44 -1.64
C LEU A 111 -8.78 0.12 -0.37
N ILE A 112 -9.01 1.44 -0.27
CA ILE A 112 -9.68 2.05 0.88
C ILE A 112 -11.11 1.51 1.02
N GLU A 113 -11.86 1.40 -0.07
CA GLU A 113 -13.21 0.83 -0.06
C GLU A 113 -13.21 -0.63 0.43
N ALA A 114 -12.27 -1.45 -0.04
CA ALA A 114 -12.11 -2.82 0.43
C ALA A 114 -11.71 -2.88 1.91
N MET A 115 -10.77 -2.06 2.33
CA MET A 115 -10.32 -1.94 3.72
C MET A 115 -11.45 -1.53 4.66
N GLN A 116 -12.28 -0.57 4.28
CA GLN A 116 -13.45 -0.13 5.07
C GLN A 116 -14.45 -1.27 5.26
N LYS A 117 -14.74 -2.04 4.21
CA LYS A 117 -15.62 -3.23 4.27
C LYS A 117 -15.09 -4.30 5.23
N ASN A 118 -13.77 -4.37 5.40
CA ASN A 118 -13.09 -5.33 6.28
C ASN A 118 -12.78 -4.75 7.68
N GLY A 119 -13.29 -3.58 8.02
CA GLY A 119 -13.12 -2.96 9.35
C GLY A 119 -11.68 -2.49 9.64
N VAL A 120 -10.92 -2.16 8.60
CA VAL A 120 -9.56 -1.63 8.72
C VAL A 120 -9.60 -0.19 9.20
N GLY A 121 -8.84 0.13 10.24
CA GLY A 121 -8.71 1.48 10.81
C GLY A 121 -7.43 2.21 10.41
N VAL A 122 -6.44 1.49 9.90
CA VAL A 122 -5.14 2.06 9.51
C VAL A 122 -4.73 1.52 8.15
N LEU A 123 -4.47 2.41 7.19
CA LEU A 123 -3.83 2.06 5.92
C LEU A 123 -2.32 2.13 6.07
N SER A 124 -1.61 1.08 5.67
CA SER A 124 -0.15 1.06 5.54
C SER A 124 0.26 0.87 4.08
N HIS A 125 1.36 1.50 3.67
CA HIS A 125 1.88 1.41 2.31
C HIS A 125 3.39 1.26 2.28
N GLY A 126 3.94 0.60 1.25
CA GLY A 126 5.37 0.40 1.05
C GLY A 126 6.10 1.53 0.31
N ALA A 127 5.46 2.68 0.08
CA ALA A 127 6.10 3.79 -0.62
C ALA A 127 7.22 4.40 0.22
N THR A 128 8.40 4.57 -0.39
CA THR A 128 9.55 5.17 0.28
C THR A 128 9.34 6.66 0.56
N GLY A 129 9.96 7.19 1.63
CA GLY A 129 9.84 8.58 2.05
C GLY A 129 10.44 9.63 1.10
N ARG A 130 10.97 9.22 -0.05
CA ARG A 130 11.67 10.10 -1.03
C ARG A 130 10.88 10.34 -2.32
N GLY A 131 9.68 9.76 -2.46
CA GLY A 131 8.88 9.83 -3.69
C GLY A 131 7.51 10.45 -3.51
N ASN A 132 6.87 10.81 -4.63
CA ASN A 132 5.52 11.39 -4.65
C ASN A 132 4.44 10.39 -4.18
N ASP A 133 4.70 9.10 -4.26
CA ASP A 133 3.70 8.07 -3.95
C ASP A 133 3.29 8.08 -2.48
N GLN A 134 4.23 8.33 -1.57
CA GLN A 134 3.88 8.48 -0.16
C GLN A 134 2.88 9.62 0.07
N MET A 135 3.15 10.81 -0.49
CA MET A 135 2.23 11.94 -0.39
C MET A 135 0.88 11.65 -1.03
N ARG A 136 0.84 10.89 -2.12
CA ARG A 136 -0.41 10.46 -2.78
C ARG A 136 -1.23 9.55 -1.88
N PHE A 137 -0.63 8.51 -1.29
CA PHE A 137 -1.31 7.63 -0.34
C PHE A 137 -1.87 8.42 0.85
N GLU A 138 -1.06 9.25 1.51
CA GLU A 138 -1.51 10.07 2.64
C GLU A 138 -2.66 11.02 2.25
N ARG A 139 -2.49 11.76 1.14
CA ARG A 139 -3.48 12.73 0.69
C ARG A 139 -4.80 12.06 0.30
N TYR A 140 -4.75 10.99 -0.48
CA TYR A 140 -5.95 10.31 -0.93
C TYR A 140 -6.68 9.65 0.24
N THR A 141 -5.96 9.01 1.15
CA THR A 141 -6.59 8.44 2.36
C THR A 141 -7.27 9.51 3.19
N ASN A 142 -6.61 10.63 3.44
CA ASN A 142 -7.20 11.72 4.22
C ASN A 142 -8.45 12.33 3.58
N VAL A 143 -8.56 12.32 2.25
CA VAL A 143 -9.73 12.84 1.53
C VAL A 143 -10.84 11.80 1.45
N LEU A 144 -10.52 10.55 1.13
CA LEU A 144 -11.49 9.48 0.86
C LEU A 144 -11.98 8.79 2.14
N ALA A 145 -11.14 8.73 3.16
CA ALA A 145 -11.43 8.09 4.45
C ALA A 145 -10.83 8.89 5.62
N PRO A 146 -11.38 10.06 5.97
CA PRO A 146 -10.79 10.98 6.96
C PRO A 146 -10.68 10.37 8.37
N ASN A 147 -11.39 9.30 8.65
CA ASN A 147 -11.33 8.56 9.92
C ASN A 147 -10.31 7.41 9.90
N MET A 148 -9.67 7.13 8.76
CA MET A 148 -8.63 6.12 8.61
C MET A 148 -7.26 6.77 8.81
N SER A 149 -6.46 6.21 9.69
CA SER A 149 -5.08 6.66 9.89
C SER A 149 -4.15 6.09 8.80
N VAL A 150 -3.01 6.75 8.57
CA VAL A 150 -1.99 6.25 7.62
C VAL A 150 -0.70 5.95 8.36
N TYR A 151 -0.22 4.72 8.24
CA TYR A 151 1.11 4.31 8.69
C TYR A 151 2.05 4.21 7.50
N ALA A 152 3.11 4.99 7.53
CA ALA A 152 4.18 5.02 6.53
C ALA A 152 5.45 4.36 7.10
N PRO A 153 5.66 3.05 6.91
CA PRO A 153 6.75 2.28 7.55
C PRO A 153 8.14 2.89 7.32
N TRP A 154 8.41 3.35 6.09
CA TRP A 154 9.71 3.94 5.72
C TRP A 154 9.91 5.39 6.21
N ARG A 155 9.08 5.83 7.16
CA ARG A 155 9.25 7.04 7.97
C ARG A 155 9.28 6.73 9.48
N ASP A 156 9.10 5.49 9.84
CA ASP A 156 9.24 5.02 11.21
C ASP A 156 10.72 4.80 11.52
N ALA A 157 11.25 5.57 12.46
CA ALA A 157 12.68 5.55 12.79
C ALA A 157 13.13 4.17 13.32
N GLU A 158 12.29 3.50 14.11
CA GLU A 158 12.59 2.17 14.64
C GLU A 158 12.69 1.14 13.51
N LEU A 159 11.78 1.19 12.55
CA LEU A 159 11.81 0.28 11.40
C LEU A 159 13.01 0.54 10.49
N LEU A 160 13.39 1.81 10.29
CA LEU A 160 14.56 2.17 9.50
C LEU A 160 15.89 1.77 10.15
N GLU A 161 15.96 1.78 11.47
CA GLU A 161 17.10 1.27 12.23
C GLU A 161 17.19 -0.25 12.15
N GLU A 162 16.05 -0.96 12.26
CA GLU A 162 15.97 -2.42 12.16
C GLU A 162 16.28 -2.92 10.73
N PHE A 163 15.84 -2.19 9.71
CA PHE A 163 16.00 -2.56 8.29
C PHE A 163 16.66 -1.42 7.48
N PRO A 164 17.97 -1.20 7.65
CA PRO A 164 18.67 -0.13 6.92
C PRO A 164 18.80 -0.39 5.42
N GLY A 165 18.59 -1.64 4.97
CA GLY A 165 18.70 -2.02 3.57
C GLY A 165 18.03 -3.33 3.19
N ARG A 166 18.15 -3.67 1.90
CA ARG A 166 17.52 -4.88 1.34
C ARG A 166 18.13 -6.17 1.86
N THR A 167 19.40 -6.15 2.26
CA THR A 167 20.12 -7.32 2.79
C THR A 167 19.51 -7.76 4.13
N GLU A 168 19.28 -6.82 5.01
CA GLU A 168 18.69 -7.04 6.34
C GLU A 168 17.25 -7.53 6.21
N MET A 169 16.47 -6.92 5.31
CA MET A 169 15.11 -7.38 4.99
C MET A 169 15.08 -8.81 4.45
N ALA A 170 16.00 -9.15 3.54
CA ALA A 170 16.08 -10.50 2.98
C ALA A 170 16.48 -11.53 4.05
N ALA A 171 17.43 -11.20 4.91
CA ALA A 171 17.85 -12.06 6.02
C ALA A 171 16.70 -12.31 7.03
N TYR A 172 15.90 -11.29 7.30
CA TYR A 172 14.74 -11.36 8.20
C TYR A 172 13.60 -12.25 7.67
N LEU A 173 13.47 -12.35 6.35
CA LEU A 173 12.40 -13.14 5.72
C LEU A 173 12.77 -14.61 5.49
N ASN A 174 14.06 -14.97 5.59
CA ASN A 174 14.57 -16.35 5.51
C ASN A 174 14.52 -17.03 6.87
#